data_cd8f5eddbbfcd64f4c0ed60030ccb205
#
_entry.id   cd8f5eddbbfcd64f4c0ed60030ccb205
#
_cell.length_a   1.000
_cell.length_b   1.000
_cell.length_c   1.000
_cell.angle_alpha   90.00
_cell.angle_beta   90.00
_cell.angle_gamma   90.00
#
_symmetry.space_group_name_H-M   'P 1'
#
loop_
_entity.id
_entity.type
_entity.pdbx_description
1 polymer ?
#
loop_
_entity_poly.entity_id
_entity_poly.type
_entity_poly.pdbx_seq_one_letter_code
_entity_poly.pdbx_strand_id
1 'polypeptide(L)'
;VRIDGQVVPYTATAGWLIMKNDEGKPIARFGYTAYTRDDVEDAARRPVTFAYNGGPGSSSIWLHMGILGPRRAVVSDPVHSPPPPSQRVENEFSVLDVTDLVMIDPVGTGFSKPLGEAKGADFWGVDQDIKSVGAFIKRWVTENGRWASPKYLLGESYGGMRSAGLADHLQTVHGMNLNGVVLVSPFLNSMSGVDGIEADLPHALYLPTLAATAWYHGLIANKPASLEAYMAEVERFAYDEYLPALTR
;
A
#
# COMPACT_ATOMS: atom_id res chain seq x y z
N VAL A 1 -2.92 4.13 21.82
CA VAL A 1 -1.57 3.72 21.43
C VAL A 1 -0.53 4.72 21.96
N ARG A 2 0.68 4.27 22.23
CA ARG A 2 1.78 5.13 22.62
C ARG A 2 2.75 5.31 21.45
N ILE A 3 2.95 6.57 21.03
CA ILE A 3 3.84 6.94 19.93
C ILE A 3 4.82 7.98 20.47
N ASP A 4 6.13 7.79 20.29
CA ASP A 4 7.20 8.65 20.85
C ASP A 4 7.00 9.00 22.34
N GLY A 5 6.56 8.02 23.12
CA GLY A 5 6.31 8.18 24.56
C GLY A 5 4.98 8.88 24.90
N GLN A 6 4.27 9.44 23.96
CA GLN A 6 2.98 10.12 24.15
C GLN A 6 1.80 9.18 23.93
N VAL A 7 0.77 9.30 24.75
CA VAL A 7 -0.48 8.56 24.56
C VAL A 7 -1.34 9.26 23.52
N VAL A 8 -1.68 8.54 22.44
CA VAL A 8 -2.60 8.98 21.40
C VAL A 8 -3.90 8.19 21.57
N PRO A 9 -4.95 8.81 22.12
CA PRO A 9 -6.27 8.19 22.22
C PRO A 9 -6.92 8.12 20.83
N TYR A 10 -7.60 7.03 20.53
CA TYR A 10 -8.22 6.84 19.22
C TYR A 10 -9.46 5.96 19.30
N THR A 11 -10.38 6.19 18.37
CA THR A 11 -11.51 5.33 18.07
C THR A 11 -11.21 4.47 16.85
N ALA A 12 -11.44 3.16 16.98
CA ALA A 12 -11.36 2.21 15.88
C ALA A 12 -12.75 1.85 15.36
N THR A 13 -13.01 2.09 14.09
CA THR A 13 -14.27 1.77 13.42
C THR A 13 -14.02 0.73 12.34
N ALA A 14 -14.53 -0.49 12.52
CA ALA A 14 -14.59 -1.50 11.47
C ALA A 14 -15.99 -1.56 10.90
N GLY A 15 -16.12 -1.53 9.57
CA GLY A 15 -17.42 -1.47 8.94
C GLY A 15 -17.42 -1.77 7.46
N TRP A 16 -18.60 -1.54 6.86
CA TRP A 16 -18.80 -1.69 5.42
C TRP A 16 -19.51 -0.48 4.84
N LEU A 17 -19.08 -0.07 3.65
CA LEU A 17 -19.84 0.81 2.77
C LEU A 17 -20.45 0.01 1.64
N ILE A 18 -21.76 0.13 1.46
CA ILE A 18 -22.48 -0.54 0.36
C ILE A 18 -22.51 0.38 -0.85
N MET A 19 -21.72 0.05 -1.87
CA MET A 19 -21.73 0.79 -3.13
C MET A 19 -22.96 0.40 -3.95
N LYS A 20 -23.55 1.37 -4.62
CA LYS A 20 -24.74 1.21 -5.45
C LYS A 20 -24.47 1.74 -6.85
N ASN A 21 -25.11 1.15 -7.86
CA ASN A 21 -25.14 1.69 -9.22
C ASN A 21 -26.12 2.88 -9.33
N ASP A 22 -26.22 3.47 -10.52
CA ASP A 22 -27.10 4.61 -10.80
C ASP A 22 -28.60 4.30 -10.59
N GLU A 23 -29.00 3.03 -10.66
CA GLU A 23 -30.36 2.57 -10.35
C GLU A 23 -30.59 2.37 -8.83
N GLY A 24 -29.60 2.63 -8.00
CA GLY A 24 -29.66 2.44 -6.54
C GLY A 24 -29.49 0.99 -6.08
N LYS A 25 -29.18 0.05 -6.97
CA LYS A 25 -28.98 -1.37 -6.65
C LYS A 25 -27.59 -1.56 -6.02
N PRO A 26 -27.45 -2.35 -4.94
CA PRO A 26 -26.16 -2.70 -4.38
C PRO A 26 -25.29 -3.48 -5.38
N ILE A 27 -24.05 -3.02 -5.58
CA ILE A 27 -23.08 -3.66 -6.49
C ILE A 27 -21.82 -4.15 -5.77
N ALA A 28 -21.46 -3.55 -4.64
CA ALA A 28 -20.33 -4.01 -3.85
C ALA A 28 -20.49 -3.65 -2.38
N ARG A 29 -19.83 -4.44 -1.55
CA ARG A 29 -19.57 -4.15 -0.14
C ARG A 29 -18.09 -3.91 0.01
N PHE A 30 -17.70 -2.71 0.43
CA PHE A 30 -16.34 -2.37 0.82
C PHE A 30 -16.16 -2.53 2.32
N GLY A 31 -15.28 -3.43 2.74
CA GLY A 31 -14.80 -3.52 4.11
C GLY A 31 -13.70 -2.48 4.35
N TYR A 32 -13.69 -1.89 5.52
CA TYR A 32 -12.65 -0.96 5.92
C TYR A 32 -12.47 -0.96 7.43
N THR A 33 -11.30 -0.50 7.87
CA THR A 33 -11.04 -0.15 9.26
C THR A 33 -10.49 1.28 9.30
N ALA A 34 -11.18 2.15 10.02
CA ALA A 34 -10.74 3.52 10.26
C ALA A 34 -10.25 3.68 11.68
N TYR A 35 -9.18 4.44 11.85
CA TYR A 35 -8.64 4.88 13.13
C TYR A 35 -8.64 6.41 13.15
N THR A 36 -9.40 6.98 14.07
CA THR A 36 -9.51 8.43 14.25
C THR A 36 -9.03 8.82 15.62
N ARG A 37 -8.20 9.84 15.71
CA ARG A 37 -7.73 10.38 16.98
C ARG A 37 -8.84 11.11 17.69
N ASP A 38 -9.00 10.87 19.01
CA ASP A 38 -10.15 11.38 19.79
C ASP A 38 -9.92 12.79 20.35
N ASP A 39 -8.69 13.16 20.72
CA ASP A 39 -8.34 14.44 21.33
C ASP A 39 -8.04 15.55 20.29
N VAL A 40 -8.94 15.74 19.33
CA VAL A 40 -8.79 16.69 18.23
C VAL A 40 -9.91 17.72 18.30
N GLU A 41 -9.55 19.00 18.34
CA GLU A 41 -10.53 20.11 18.39
C GLU A 41 -11.37 20.22 17.12
N ASP A 42 -10.75 20.04 15.96
CA ASP A 42 -11.41 20.11 14.64
C ASP A 42 -10.97 18.93 13.75
N ALA A 43 -11.76 17.87 13.78
CA ALA A 43 -11.50 16.68 12.96
C ALA A 43 -11.53 16.99 11.45
N ALA A 44 -12.28 18.02 11.02
CA ALA A 44 -12.36 18.38 9.60
C ALA A 44 -11.01 18.95 9.08
N ARG A 45 -10.17 19.48 9.94
CA ARG A 45 -8.84 20.01 9.58
C ARG A 45 -7.71 19.00 9.77
N ARG A 46 -7.98 17.91 10.48
CA ARG A 46 -6.97 16.86 10.68
C ARG A 46 -6.72 16.09 9.38
N PRO A 47 -5.48 15.76 9.04
CA PRO A 47 -5.17 14.91 7.89
C PRO A 47 -5.86 13.55 7.95
N VAL A 48 -6.22 13.00 6.79
CA VAL A 48 -6.71 11.62 6.63
C VAL A 48 -5.92 10.92 5.54
N THR A 49 -5.43 9.72 5.85
CA THR A 49 -4.68 8.86 4.94
C THR A 49 -5.49 7.62 4.59
N PHE A 50 -5.76 7.43 3.31
CA PHE A 50 -6.37 6.22 2.78
C PHE A 50 -5.27 5.25 2.37
N ALA A 51 -5.22 4.08 3.04
CA ALA A 51 -4.15 3.11 2.86
C ALA A 51 -4.69 1.78 2.34
N TYR A 52 -3.93 1.16 1.44
CA TYR A 52 -4.26 -0.12 0.81
C TYR A 52 -3.01 -0.85 0.33
N ASN A 53 -3.03 -2.18 0.46
CA ASN A 53 -2.04 -3.04 -0.16
C ASN A 53 -2.31 -3.22 -1.66
N GLY A 54 -1.37 -3.84 -2.33
CA GLY A 54 -1.41 -4.11 -3.76
C GLY A 54 -1.88 -5.52 -4.12
N GLY A 55 -1.02 -6.27 -4.71
CA GLY A 55 -1.25 -7.55 -5.34
C GLY A 55 -1.22 -7.39 -6.87
N PRO A 56 -2.33 -7.14 -7.59
CA PRO A 56 -3.70 -6.98 -7.11
C PRO A 56 -4.26 -8.22 -6.41
N GLY A 57 -5.20 -8.00 -5.48
CA GLY A 57 -5.87 -9.09 -4.75
C GLY A 57 -5.53 -9.19 -3.26
N SER A 58 -4.67 -8.32 -2.73
CA SER A 58 -4.38 -8.28 -1.29
C SER A 58 -5.34 -7.34 -0.55
N SER A 59 -5.81 -7.77 0.62
CA SER A 59 -6.45 -6.89 1.58
C SER A 59 -5.40 -5.99 2.25
N SER A 60 -5.85 -4.96 2.96
CA SER A 60 -4.95 -4.01 3.64
C SER A 60 -4.20 -4.57 4.86
N ILE A 61 -4.30 -5.87 5.10
CA ILE A 61 -3.80 -6.52 6.33
C ILE A 61 -2.31 -6.29 6.58
N TRP A 62 -1.48 -6.29 5.54
CA TRP A 62 -0.03 -6.14 5.67
C TRP A 62 0.36 -4.74 6.16
N LEU A 63 -0.21 -3.69 5.56
CA LEU A 63 -0.03 -2.32 6.03
C LEU A 63 -0.69 -2.12 7.40
N HIS A 64 -1.90 -2.67 7.58
CA HIS A 64 -2.69 -2.51 8.79
C HIS A 64 -2.00 -3.10 10.01
N MET A 65 -1.69 -4.39 9.97
CA MET A 65 -1.15 -5.14 11.13
C MET A 65 0.38 -5.22 11.13
N GLY A 66 1.02 -4.78 10.07
CA GLY A 66 2.48 -4.82 9.96
C GLY A 66 3.16 -3.48 10.20
N ILE A 67 2.56 -2.37 9.73
CA ILE A 67 3.24 -1.07 9.64
C ILE A 67 2.45 0.06 10.28
N LEU A 68 1.21 0.34 9.83
CA LEU A 68 0.53 1.61 10.06
C LEU A 68 -0.46 1.60 11.24
N GLY A 69 -1.14 0.49 11.44
CA GLY A 69 -2.19 0.40 12.46
C GLY A 69 -1.65 0.60 13.88
N PRO A 70 -2.51 0.95 14.85
CA PRO A 70 -2.09 1.19 16.23
C PRO A 70 -1.70 -0.08 16.98
N ARG A 71 -1.96 -1.24 16.38
CA ARG A 71 -1.54 -2.56 16.85
C ARG A 71 -0.82 -3.28 15.71
N ARG A 72 0.29 -3.93 16.00
CA ARG A 72 1.04 -4.73 15.03
C ARG A 72 1.23 -6.17 15.49
N ALA A 73 1.32 -7.07 14.52
CA ALA A 73 1.76 -8.43 14.77
C ALA A 73 3.26 -8.45 15.12
N VAL A 74 3.64 -9.31 16.07
CA VAL A 74 5.06 -9.53 16.36
C VAL A 74 5.62 -10.49 15.32
N VAL A 75 6.59 -10.02 14.56
CA VAL A 75 7.37 -10.81 13.61
C VAL A 75 8.82 -10.72 14.06
N SER A 76 9.33 -11.80 14.62
CA SER A 76 10.70 -11.87 15.16
C SER A 76 11.74 -12.21 14.07
N ASP A 77 11.30 -12.83 12.99
CA ASP A 77 12.13 -13.23 11.86
C ASP A 77 11.38 -12.93 10.56
N PRO A 78 11.97 -12.14 9.62
CA PRO A 78 11.32 -11.83 8.35
C PRO A 78 11.10 -13.06 7.46
N VAL A 79 11.84 -14.14 7.68
CA VAL A 79 11.76 -15.38 6.88
C VAL A 79 10.74 -16.37 7.48
N HIS A 80 10.61 -16.40 8.82
CA HIS A 80 9.77 -17.36 9.51
C HIS A 80 8.79 -16.66 10.45
N SER A 81 7.51 -16.78 10.17
CA SER A 81 6.49 -16.39 11.13
C SER A 81 6.52 -17.31 12.33
N PRO A 82 6.49 -16.79 13.56
CA PRO A 82 6.44 -17.66 14.75
C PRO A 82 5.17 -18.51 14.74
N PRO A 83 5.25 -19.74 15.28
CA PRO A 83 4.06 -20.58 15.40
C PRO A 83 3.02 -19.92 16.33
N PRO A 84 1.73 -20.25 16.19
CA PRO A 84 0.69 -19.81 17.12
C PRO A 84 1.02 -20.18 18.59
N PRO A 85 0.58 -19.34 19.57
CA PRO A 85 -0.29 -18.18 19.41
C PRO A 85 0.46 -16.92 18.95
N SER A 86 -0.07 -16.26 17.91
CA SER A 86 0.48 -14.99 17.45
C SER A 86 0.25 -13.88 18.47
N GLN A 87 1.24 -13.03 18.66
CA GLN A 87 1.18 -11.91 19.60
C GLN A 87 0.91 -10.59 18.85
N ARG A 88 0.12 -9.74 19.48
CA ARG A 88 -0.11 -8.36 19.03
C ARG A 88 0.38 -7.42 20.12
N VAL A 89 1.11 -6.42 19.71
CA VAL A 89 1.63 -5.35 20.58
C VAL A 89 1.13 -3.99 20.14
N GLU A 90 1.29 -2.99 20.98
CA GLU A 90 1.13 -1.60 20.55
C GLU A 90 2.16 -1.30 19.47
N ASN A 91 1.75 -0.47 18.50
CA ASN A 91 2.64 -0.05 17.43
C ASN A 91 3.09 1.39 17.70
N GLU A 92 4.25 1.55 18.29
CA GLU A 92 4.88 2.83 18.56
C GLU A 92 5.29 3.61 17.29
N PHE A 93 5.30 2.92 16.14
CA PHE A 93 5.59 3.48 14.81
C PHE A 93 4.31 3.81 14.01
N SER A 94 3.13 3.71 14.63
CA SER A 94 1.89 4.12 13.98
C SER A 94 1.92 5.63 13.69
N VAL A 95 1.34 6.02 12.56
CA VAL A 95 1.25 7.44 12.13
C VAL A 95 -0.01 8.16 12.67
N LEU A 96 -0.68 7.59 13.68
CA LEU A 96 -1.89 8.18 14.28
C LEU A 96 -1.64 9.47 15.06
N ASP A 97 -0.41 9.80 15.33
CA ASP A 97 -0.05 11.12 15.90
C ASP A 97 -0.27 12.25 14.88
N VAL A 98 -0.04 12.01 13.59
CA VAL A 98 -0.08 13.04 12.53
C VAL A 98 -1.27 12.94 11.58
N THR A 99 -1.90 11.77 11.42
CA THR A 99 -3.03 11.56 10.49
C THR A 99 -4.01 10.54 11.02
N ASP A 100 -5.29 10.66 10.64
CA ASP A 100 -6.23 9.56 10.75
C ASP A 100 -5.98 8.55 9.64
N LEU A 101 -6.28 7.27 9.89
CA LEU A 101 -6.02 6.17 8.96
C LEU A 101 -7.33 5.52 8.52
N VAL A 102 -7.47 5.26 7.23
CA VAL A 102 -8.55 4.45 6.66
C VAL A 102 -7.95 3.33 5.84
N MET A 103 -7.96 2.12 6.39
CA MET A 103 -7.51 0.90 5.74
C MET A 103 -8.62 0.37 4.86
N ILE A 104 -8.40 0.30 3.56
CA ILE A 104 -9.40 -0.10 2.56
C ILE A 104 -9.08 -1.50 2.05
N ASP A 105 -10.07 -2.38 2.07
CA ASP A 105 -10.00 -3.63 1.33
C ASP A 105 -10.64 -3.43 -0.05
N PRO A 106 -9.88 -3.44 -1.16
CA PRO A 106 -10.47 -3.41 -2.50
C PRO A 106 -11.45 -4.55 -2.75
N VAL A 107 -12.42 -4.38 -3.66
CA VAL A 107 -13.45 -5.41 -3.91
C VAL A 107 -12.83 -6.72 -4.36
N GLY A 108 -13.22 -7.81 -3.71
CA GLY A 108 -12.65 -9.14 -3.91
C GLY A 108 -11.52 -9.50 -2.94
N THR A 109 -11.18 -8.60 -2.01
CA THR A 109 -10.16 -8.83 -0.98
C THR A 109 -10.76 -8.68 0.42
N GLY A 110 -10.13 -9.29 1.41
CA GLY A 110 -10.50 -9.15 2.81
C GLY A 110 -12.00 -9.30 3.07
N PHE A 111 -12.63 -8.25 3.62
CA PHE A 111 -14.06 -8.22 3.91
C PHE A 111 -14.90 -7.59 2.80
N SER A 112 -14.31 -7.27 1.66
CA SER A 112 -14.95 -6.65 0.51
C SER A 112 -15.35 -7.69 -0.53
N LYS A 113 -16.56 -7.56 -1.07
CA LYS A 113 -17.04 -8.47 -2.13
C LYS A 113 -18.07 -7.82 -3.04
N PRO A 114 -18.22 -8.32 -4.27
CA PRO A 114 -19.35 -7.95 -5.13
C PRO A 114 -20.69 -8.33 -4.51
N LEU A 115 -21.75 -7.60 -4.85
CA LEU A 115 -23.12 -7.81 -4.40
C LEU A 115 -24.09 -7.81 -5.57
N GLY A 116 -25.26 -8.41 -5.35
CA GLY A 116 -26.32 -8.49 -6.38
C GLY A 116 -25.86 -9.28 -7.61
N GLU A 117 -26.04 -8.67 -8.78
CA GLU A 117 -25.65 -9.25 -10.08
C GLU A 117 -24.21 -8.94 -10.47
N ALA A 118 -23.53 -8.05 -9.73
CA ALA A 118 -22.16 -7.66 -10.00
C ALA A 118 -21.19 -8.83 -9.76
N LYS A 119 -20.18 -8.92 -10.62
CA LYS A 119 -19.14 -9.95 -10.60
C LYS A 119 -17.79 -9.37 -10.24
N GLY A 120 -16.84 -10.21 -9.86
CA GLY A 120 -15.47 -9.79 -9.57
C GLY A 120 -14.82 -9.02 -10.73
N ALA A 121 -15.04 -9.46 -11.97
CA ALA A 121 -14.53 -8.81 -13.17
C ALA A 121 -14.95 -7.34 -13.32
N ASP A 122 -16.07 -6.92 -12.71
CA ASP A 122 -16.52 -5.53 -12.74
C ASP A 122 -15.65 -4.60 -11.87
N PHE A 123 -14.72 -5.18 -11.08
CA PHE A 123 -13.87 -4.45 -10.13
C PHE A 123 -12.37 -4.73 -10.28
N TRP A 124 -11.95 -5.78 -11.02
CA TRP A 124 -10.57 -6.25 -11.02
C TRP A 124 -9.67 -5.67 -12.11
N GLY A 125 -10.24 -5.00 -13.11
CA GLY A 125 -9.43 -4.25 -14.08
C GLY A 125 -8.86 -2.98 -13.41
N VAL A 126 -7.77 -2.45 -13.94
CA VAL A 126 -7.10 -1.24 -13.40
C VAL A 126 -8.09 -0.08 -13.29
N ASP A 127 -8.82 0.23 -14.36
CA ASP A 127 -9.79 1.33 -14.37
C ASP A 127 -10.97 1.07 -13.43
N GLN A 128 -11.45 -0.17 -13.35
CA GLN A 128 -12.54 -0.58 -12.47
C GLN A 128 -12.14 -0.49 -11.01
N ASP A 129 -10.93 -0.91 -10.68
CA ASP A 129 -10.36 -0.81 -9.34
C ASP A 129 -10.23 0.66 -8.91
N ILE A 130 -9.64 1.52 -9.75
CA ILE A 130 -9.52 2.96 -9.51
C ILE A 130 -10.89 3.60 -9.31
N LYS A 131 -11.85 3.35 -10.19
CA LYS A 131 -13.22 3.90 -10.07
C LYS A 131 -13.91 3.46 -8.79
N SER A 132 -13.81 2.19 -8.43
CA SER A 132 -14.49 1.64 -7.26
C SER A 132 -13.88 2.15 -5.95
N VAL A 133 -12.56 2.19 -5.84
CA VAL A 133 -11.86 2.73 -4.66
C VAL A 133 -12.03 4.25 -4.57
N GLY A 134 -12.01 4.97 -5.70
CA GLY A 134 -12.31 6.41 -5.75
C GLY A 134 -13.71 6.74 -5.25
N ALA A 135 -14.71 5.97 -5.68
CA ALA A 135 -16.08 6.09 -5.21
C ALA A 135 -16.21 5.80 -3.70
N PHE A 136 -15.48 4.79 -3.18
CA PHE A 136 -15.39 4.53 -1.75
C PHE A 136 -14.82 5.73 -1.00
N ILE A 137 -13.68 6.28 -1.42
CA ILE A 137 -13.02 7.42 -0.77
C ILE A 137 -13.95 8.63 -0.72
N LYS A 138 -14.56 8.99 -1.87
CA LYS A 138 -15.53 10.08 -1.95
C LYS A 138 -16.66 9.90 -0.93
N ARG A 139 -17.24 8.72 -0.89
CA ARG A 139 -18.35 8.41 -0.01
C ARG A 139 -17.94 8.47 1.46
N TRP A 140 -16.81 7.86 1.82
CA TRP A 140 -16.29 7.89 3.19
C TRP A 140 -16.03 9.34 3.65
N VAL A 141 -15.38 10.15 2.82
CA VAL A 141 -15.12 11.58 3.09
C VAL A 141 -16.41 12.34 3.31
N THR A 142 -17.45 12.07 2.52
CA THR A 142 -18.76 12.71 2.64
C THR A 142 -19.48 12.30 3.92
N GLU A 143 -19.57 11.01 4.20
CA GLU A 143 -20.30 10.48 5.37
C GLU A 143 -19.62 10.86 6.70
N ASN A 144 -18.30 11.09 6.69
CA ASN A 144 -17.55 11.47 7.88
C ASN A 144 -17.23 12.98 7.97
N GLY A 145 -17.75 13.81 7.06
CA GLY A 145 -17.54 15.27 7.11
C GLY A 145 -16.10 15.72 6.87
N ARG A 146 -15.31 14.96 6.08
CA ARG A 146 -13.87 15.16 5.96
C ARG A 146 -13.43 15.85 4.64
N TRP A 147 -14.34 16.61 4.00
CA TRP A 147 -14.02 17.32 2.76
C TRP A 147 -12.94 18.39 2.95
N ALA A 148 -12.90 19.08 4.08
CA ALA A 148 -11.89 20.08 4.39
C ALA A 148 -10.56 19.49 4.87
N SER A 149 -10.51 18.20 5.25
CA SER A 149 -9.27 17.53 5.70
C SER A 149 -8.22 17.50 4.61
N PRO A 150 -6.94 17.71 4.93
CA PRO A 150 -5.84 17.30 4.07
C PRO A 150 -5.92 15.79 3.80
N LYS A 151 -5.81 15.38 2.53
CA LYS A 151 -6.01 14.00 2.08
C LYS A 151 -4.75 13.41 1.50
N TYR A 152 -4.43 12.20 1.94
CA TYR A 152 -3.26 11.45 1.50
C TYR A 152 -3.67 10.06 1.03
N LEU A 153 -2.98 9.55 0.01
CA LEU A 153 -3.04 8.14 -0.38
C LEU A 153 -1.75 7.45 0.06
N LEU A 154 -1.86 6.22 0.52
CA LEU A 154 -0.72 5.38 0.83
C LEU A 154 -0.93 3.99 0.20
N GLY A 155 -0.13 3.69 -0.82
CA GLY A 155 -0.23 2.45 -1.58
C GLY A 155 1.06 1.63 -1.53
N GLU A 156 0.94 0.34 -1.25
CA GLU A 156 2.04 -0.61 -1.31
C GLU A 156 1.95 -1.44 -2.59
N SER A 157 3.10 -1.69 -3.24
CA SER A 157 3.23 -2.55 -4.43
C SER A 157 2.33 -2.06 -5.59
N TYR A 158 1.41 -2.89 -6.12
CA TYR A 158 0.37 -2.47 -7.08
C TYR A 158 -0.49 -1.31 -6.56
N GLY A 159 -0.60 -1.13 -5.24
CA GLY A 159 -1.21 0.05 -4.63
C GLY A 159 -0.53 1.36 -5.03
N GLY A 160 0.73 1.35 -5.44
CA GLY A 160 1.42 2.50 -6.05
C GLY A 160 0.80 2.87 -7.40
N MET A 161 0.57 1.90 -8.29
CA MET A 161 -0.12 2.10 -9.57
C MET A 161 -1.56 2.59 -9.34
N ARG A 162 -2.28 1.96 -8.39
CA ARG A 162 -3.62 2.42 -7.96
C ARG A 162 -3.59 3.87 -7.49
N SER A 163 -2.60 4.25 -6.67
CA SER A 163 -2.46 5.63 -6.16
C SER A 163 -2.27 6.65 -7.27
N ALA A 164 -1.48 6.33 -8.29
CA ALA A 164 -1.28 7.20 -9.44
C ALA A 164 -2.60 7.44 -10.19
N GLY A 165 -3.33 6.38 -10.51
CA GLY A 165 -4.64 6.50 -11.17
C GLY A 165 -5.70 7.16 -10.29
N LEU A 166 -5.71 6.88 -8.97
CA LEU A 166 -6.61 7.55 -8.02
C LEU A 166 -6.34 9.03 -7.89
N ALA A 167 -5.07 9.46 -7.94
CA ALA A 167 -4.72 10.88 -7.85
C ALA A 167 -5.36 11.67 -8.99
N ASP A 168 -5.28 11.17 -10.21
CA ASP A 168 -5.97 11.77 -11.36
C ASP A 168 -7.50 11.67 -11.23
N HIS A 169 -8.02 10.47 -10.96
CA HIS A 169 -9.46 10.20 -10.91
C HIS A 169 -10.18 11.02 -9.82
N LEU A 170 -9.60 11.13 -8.63
CA LEU A 170 -10.18 11.91 -7.53
C LEU A 170 -10.25 13.41 -7.89
N GLN A 171 -9.22 13.94 -8.55
CA GLN A 171 -9.19 15.34 -8.98
C GLN A 171 -10.14 15.61 -10.13
N THR A 172 -10.08 14.82 -11.19
CA THR A 172 -10.79 15.09 -12.46
C THR A 172 -12.26 14.70 -12.39
N VAL A 173 -12.60 13.59 -11.73
CA VAL A 173 -13.99 13.08 -11.69
C VAL A 173 -14.73 13.50 -10.41
N HIS A 174 -14.02 13.61 -9.29
CA HIS A 174 -14.64 13.90 -8.00
C HIS A 174 -14.34 15.31 -7.47
N GLY A 175 -13.50 16.09 -8.13
CA GLY A 175 -13.09 17.42 -7.68
C GLY A 175 -12.37 17.41 -6.33
N MET A 176 -11.76 16.28 -5.98
CA MET A 176 -11.10 16.06 -4.70
C MET A 176 -9.58 16.17 -4.85
N ASN A 177 -9.01 17.25 -4.34
CA ASN A 177 -7.57 17.45 -4.33
C ASN A 177 -6.89 16.64 -3.23
N LEU A 178 -5.70 16.12 -3.53
CA LEU A 178 -4.84 15.42 -2.59
C LEU A 178 -3.70 16.33 -2.13
N ASN A 179 -3.23 16.12 -0.91
CA ASN A 179 -2.09 16.80 -0.32
C ASN A 179 -0.79 16.00 -0.49
N GLY A 180 -0.90 14.70 -0.75
CA GLY A 180 0.27 13.87 -1.02
C GLY A 180 -0.07 12.42 -1.31
N VAL A 181 0.91 11.72 -1.85
CA VAL A 181 0.87 10.28 -2.12
C VAL A 181 2.13 9.66 -1.54
N VAL A 182 1.96 8.61 -0.73
CA VAL A 182 3.05 7.81 -0.17
C VAL A 182 3.10 6.48 -0.92
N LEU A 183 4.25 6.17 -1.48
CA LEU A 183 4.49 4.96 -2.25
C LEU A 183 5.42 4.03 -1.46
N VAL A 184 4.92 2.85 -1.09
CA VAL A 184 5.68 1.83 -0.37
C VAL A 184 6.00 0.71 -1.35
N SER A 185 7.29 0.54 -1.67
CA SER A 185 7.75 -0.49 -2.63
C SER A 185 6.87 -0.58 -3.88
N PRO A 186 6.67 0.54 -4.62
CA PRO A 186 5.64 0.63 -5.63
C PRO A 186 5.97 -0.20 -6.87
N PHE A 187 4.97 -0.88 -7.41
CA PHE A 187 5.02 -1.42 -8.76
C PHE A 187 4.44 -0.39 -9.72
N LEU A 188 5.28 0.22 -10.54
CA LEU A 188 4.90 1.32 -11.45
C LEU A 188 5.00 0.95 -12.93
N ASN A 189 5.79 -0.08 -13.26
CA ASN A 189 6.05 -0.45 -14.64
C ASN A 189 6.18 -1.97 -14.78
N SER A 190 5.33 -2.58 -15.59
CA SER A 190 5.36 -4.02 -15.88
C SER A 190 6.62 -4.45 -16.62
N MET A 191 7.27 -3.55 -17.37
CA MET A 191 8.52 -3.85 -18.07
C MET A 191 9.73 -4.02 -17.14
N SER A 192 9.64 -3.56 -15.90
CA SER A 192 10.65 -3.79 -14.86
C SER A 192 10.39 -5.04 -14.01
N GLY A 193 9.32 -5.79 -14.28
CA GLY A 193 9.00 -7.05 -13.62
C GLY A 193 9.74 -8.23 -14.25
N VAL A 194 10.08 -9.23 -13.44
CA VAL A 194 10.82 -10.43 -13.88
C VAL A 194 9.98 -11.46 -14.65
N ASP A 195 8.68 -11.25 -14.77
CA ASP A 195 7.74 -12.23 -15.31
C ASP A 195 7.50 -12.10 -16.82
N GLY A 196 8.19 -11.17 -17.49
CA GLY A 196 8.07 -10.97 -18.94
C GLY A 196 8.86 -12.01 -19.73
N ILE A 197 8.20 -12.70 -20.65
CA ILE A 197 8.90 -13.50 -21.66
C ILE A 197 9.79 -12.55 -22.47
N GLU A 198 11.08 -12.90 -22.64
CA GLU A 198 12.09 -12.07 -23.32
C GLU A 198 12.38 -10.71 -22.64
N ALA A 199 12.14 -10.60 -21.34
CA ALA A 199 12.45 -9.37 -20.59
C ALA A 199 13.87 -9.44 -20.02
N ASP A 200 14.86 -8.91 -20.73
CA ASP A 200 16.27 -8.90 -20.30
C ASP A 200 16.55 -7.81 -19.26
N LEU A 201 15.91 -6.66 -19.39
CA LEU A 201 16.10 -5.49 -18.52
C LEU A 201 15.90 -5.80 -17.02
N PRO A 202 14.86 -6.53 -16.57
CA PRO A 202 14.69 -6.88 -15.17
C PRO A 202 15.89 -7.61 -14.56
N HIS A 203 16.55 -8.50 -15.30
CA HIS A 203 17.72 -9.23 -14.80
C HIS A 203 18.87 -8.28 -14.47
N ALA A 204 19.12 -7.28 -15.30
CA ALA A 204 20.13 -6.25 -15.03
C ALA A 204 19.71 -5.33 -13.87
N LEU A 205 18.43 -4.96 -13.77
CA LEU A 205 17.92 -4.10 -12.70
C LEU A 205 17.96 -4.76 -11.32
N TYR A 206 17.72 -6.08 -11.23
CA TYR A 206 17.74 -6.81 -9.96
C TYR A 206 19.12 -7.26 -9.54
N LEU A 207 20.10 -7.34 -10.46
CA LEU A 207 21.45 -7.82 -10.16
C LEU A 207 22.11 -7.05 -8.99
N PRO A 208 22.06 -5.70 -8.92
CA PRO A 208 22.60 -4.97 -7.78
C PRO A 208 21.99 -5.39 -6.44
N THR A 209 20.69 -5.55 -6.37
CA THR A 209 19.99 -5.97 -5.13
C THR A 209 20.40 -7.38 -4.71
N LEU A 210 20.52 -8.30 -5.66
CA LEU A 210 21.00 -9.66 -5.39
C LEU A 210 22.44 -9.67 -4.89
N ALA A 211 23.30 -8.85 -5.49
CA ALA A 211 24.70 -8.69 -5.07
C ALA A 211 24.81 -8.10 -3.65
N ALA A 212 24.00 -7.08 -3.32
CA ALA A 212 23.95 -6.51 -1.97
C ALA A 212 23.48 -7.55 -0.94
N THR A 213 22.50 -8.34 -1.28
CA THR A 213 22.00 -9.44 -0.44
C THR A 213 23.11 -10.49 -0.19
N ALA A 214 23.80 -10.91 -1.25
CA ALA A 214 24.90 -11.85 -1.14
C ALA A 214 26.06 -11.28 -0.31
N TRP A 215 26.35 -9.98 -0.48
CA TRP A 215 27.35 -9.28 0.33
C TRP A 215 26.97 -9.28 1.81
N TYR A 216 25.71 -8.95 2.13
CA TYR A 216 25.21 -8.95 3.51
C TYR A 216 25.37 -10.32 4.19
N HIS A 217 24.99 -11.39 3.49
CA HIS A 217 25.09 -12.75 4.00
C HIS A 217 26.49 -13.37 3.92
N GLY A 218 27.49 -12.65 3.44
CA GLY A 218 28.87 -13.16 3.35
C GLY A 218 29.07 -14.24 2.31
N LEU A 219 28.24 -14.30 1.28
CA LEU A 219 28.27 -15.33 0.22
C LEU A 219 29.19 -14.96 -0.94
N ILE A 220 29.88 -13.83 -0.87
CA ILE A 220 30.81 -13.36 -1.90
C ILE A 220 32.22 -13.76 -1.53
N ALA A 221 32.93 -14.47 -2.46
CA ALA A 221 34.36 -14.73 -2.34
C ALA A 221 35.10 -13.39 -2.36
N ASN A 222 36.06 -13.21 -1.43
CA ASN A 222 36.81 -11.95 -1.28
C ASN A 222 35.92 -10.73 -1.05
N LYS A 223 34.98 -10.87 -0.14
CA LYS A 223 33.98 -9.82 0.19
C LYS A 223 34.64 -8.45 0.29
N PRO A 224 34.24 -7.46 -0.55
CA PRO A 224 34.71 -6.09 -0.48
C PRO A 224 34.37 -5.44 0.87
N ALA A 225 35.28 -4.62 1.39
CA ALA A 225 35.09 -3.94 2.68
C ALA A 225 34.00 -2.87 2.62
N SER A 226 33.85 -2.19 1.49
CA SER A 226 32.84 -1.14 1.27
C SER A 226 31.71 -1.68 0.39
N LEU A 227 30.49 -1.69 0.94
CA LEU A 227 29.28 -2.02 0.16
C LEU A 227 29.06 -0.99 -0.94
N GLU A 228 29.23 0.30 -0.67
CA GLU A 228 29.02 1.38 -1.63
C GLU A 228 29.92 1.23 -2.87
N ALA A 229 31.22 1.00 -2.66
CA ALA A 229 32.17 0.78 -3.76
C ALA A 229 31.81 -0.48 -4.56
N TYR A 230 31.41 -1.54 -3.87
CA TYR A 230 30.98 -2.79 -4.52
C TYR A 230 29.70 -2.59 -5.35
N MET A 231 28.73 -1.86 -4.84
CA MET A 231 27.50 -1.57 -5.58
C MET A 231 27.77 -0.77 -6.86
N ALA A 232 28.65 0.24 -6.81
CA ALA A 232 29.03 1.01 -8.00
C ALA A 232 29.71 0.14 -9.09
N GLU A 233 30.47 -0.89 -8.67
CA GLU A 233 31.05 -1.88 -9.59
C GLU A 233 29.97 -2.78 -10.20
N VAL A 234 29.07 -3.31 -9.38
CA VAL A 234 27.99 -4.20 -9.83
C VAL A 234 27.02 -3.48 -10.76
N GLU A 235 26.65 -2.24 -10.46
CA GLU A 235 25.78 -1.44 -11.33
C GLU A 235 26.41 -1.24 -12.71
N ARG A 236 27.67 -0.88 -12.75
CA ARG A 236 28.40 -0.72 -14.00
C ARG A 236 28.44 -2.04 -14.78
N PHE A 237 28.79 -3.15 -14.14
CA PHE A 237 28.75 -4.48 -14.76
C PHE A 237 27.36 -4.82 -15.29
N ALA A 238 26.31 -4.55 -14.52
CA ALA A 238 24.93 -4.84 -14.91
C ALA A 238 24.54 -4.16 -16.22
N TYR A 239 24.92 -2.88 -16.40
CA TYR A 239 24.54 -2.12 -17.59
C TYR A 239 25.51 -2.25 -18.75
N ASP A 240 26.81 -2.30 -18.49
CA ASP A 240 27.83 -2.23 -19.55
C ASP A 240 28.20 -3.61 -20.11
N GLU A 241 28.03 -4.68 -19.33
CA GLU A 241 28.43 -6.03 -19.72
C GLU A 241 27.27 -7.03 -19.69
N TYR A 242 26.54 -7.12 -18.57
CA TYR A 242 25.52 -8.15 -18.38
C TYR A 242 24.30 -7.95 -19.28
N LEU A 243 23.73 -6.75 -19.29
CA LEU A 243 22.58 -6.44 -20.16
C LEU A 243 22.90 -6.63 -21.65
N PRO A 244 24.01 -6.12 -22.19
CA PRO A 244 24.40 -6.41 -23.57
C PRO A 244 24.64 -7.89 -23.87
N ALA A 245 25.08 -8.68 -22.90
CA ALA A 245 25.27 -10.11 -23.08
C ALA A 245 23.94 -10.90 -23.13
N LEU A 246 22.89 -10.44 -22.42
CA LEU A 246 21.56 -11.03 -22.46
C LEU A 246 20.83 -10.79 -23.80
N THR A 247 21.11 -9.66 -24.44
CA THR A 247 20.43 -9.22 -25.68
C THR A 247 21.10 -9.71 -26.97
N ARG A 248 22.18 -10.51 -26.91
CA ARG A 248 22.90 -11.08 -28.05
C ARG A 248 22.53 -12.53 -28.32
#